data_96c75fa4247a0a78360d74b200d8d6da
#
_entry.id   96c75fa4247a0a78360d74b200d8d6da
#
_cell.length_a   1.000
_cell.length_b   1.000
_cell.length_c   1.000
_cell.angle_alpha   90.00
_cell.angle_beta   90.00
_cell.angle_gamma   90.00
#
_symmetry.space_group_name_H-M   'P 1'
#
loop_
_entity.id
_entity.type
_entity.pdbx_description
1 polymer ?
#
loop_
_entity_poly.entity_id
_entity_poly.type
_entity_poly.pdbx_seq_one_letter_code
_entity_poly.pdbx_strand_id
1 'polypeptide(L)'
;MKKFFLPIFAVLLVLGSILPLAAYRVTRAVLSGAEPASSAVSSPAASAQPPSAVPSADAETFLVEDQATGQVLELSRQEYVLGAVASEMPVSWPDEALKAQAVAAHSYALYCRDHTTLQSGAWLTADPARRQGCLTEPVLRSYWGTAYEQNYARLSALVDEVLDETLYYENAPACASYFAISNGQTEASENVWGSALPYLISVDSSTDRSADNYEYTVTFSAEQVQQALAGLGISADLAAPEGWFGPAALTSAGYTKTVTVCGQSVSGTTLRRALGLRSTCFTVQYQSGNFSFTTRGYGHGVGLSQWGTKAMAEQGKSYADILAHYYPGTQLQG
;
A
#
# COMPACT_ATOMS: atom_id res chain seq x y z
N MET A 1 -22.51 -2.44 55.87
CA MET A 1 -22.25 -3.19 54.62
C MET A 1 -22.49 -2.27 53.43
N LYS A 2 -21.45 -1.60 52.94
CA LYS A 2 -21.53 -0.68 51.77
C LYS A 2 -20.97 -1.45 50.57
N LYS A 3 -21.83 -1.74 49.58
CA LYS A 3 -21.47 -2.37 48.31
C LYS A 3 -20.77 -1.34 47.41
N PHE A 4 -19.51 -1.56 47.08
CA PHE A 4 -18.79 -0.85 46.04
C PHE A 4 -19.28 -1.30 44.68
N PHE A 5 -19.98 -0.45 43.97
CA PHE A 5 -20.15 -0.53 42.50
C PHE A 5 -19.03 0.25 41.86
N LEU A 6 -18.10 -0.46 41.25
CA LEU A 6 -17.08 0.13 40.37
C LEU A 6 -17.69 0.22 38.97
N PRO A 7 -17.68 1.35 38.26
CA PRO A 7 -18.29 1.46 36.95
C PRO A 7 -17.38 0.84 35.88
N ILE A 8 -17.90 -0.15 35.20
CA ILE A 8 -17.35 -0.76 33.95
C ILE A 8 -17.53 0.22 32.77
N PHE A 9 -17.08 1.46 32.89
CA PHE A 9 -17.24 2.45 31.83
C PHE A 9 -15.92 3.07 31.33
N ALA A 10 -14.77 2.53 31.75
CA ALA A 10 -13.46 3.11 31.41
C ALA A 10 -12.63 2.31 30.39
N VAL A 11 -13.17 1.27 29.75
CA VAL A 11 -12.41 0.43 28.81
C VAL A 11 -12.87 0.61 27.33
N LEU A 12 -13.91 1.39 27.07
CA LEU A 12 -14.47 1.56 25.72
C LEU A 12 -14.07 2.86 25.00
N LEU A 13 -13.13 3.65 25.52
CA LEU A 13 -12.77 4.96 24.96
C LEU A 13 -11.33 5.04 24.39
N VAL A 14 -10.62 3.91 24.23
CA VAL A 14 -9.25 3.89 23.64
C VAL A 14 -9.17 3.14 22.31
N LEU A 15 -10.28 2.60 21.80
CA LEU A 15 -10.30 1.86 20.53
C LEU A 15 -10.86 2.68 19.33
N GLY A 16 -11.00 3.99 19.47
CA GLY A 16 -11.55 4.89 18.45
C GLY A 16 -10.52 5.67 17.62
N SER A 17 -9.23 5.43 17.73
CA SER A 17 -8.21 6.13 16.94
C SER A 17 -7.65 5.21 15.84
N ILE A 18 -8.28 5.26 14.71
CA ILE A 18 -7.77 5.31 13.33
C ILE A 18 -6.44 4.55 13.12
N LEU A 19 -6.54 3.25 12.95
CA LEU A 19 -5.55 2.48 12.19
C LEU A 19 -6.07 2.38 10.76
N PRO A 20 -5.25 2.59 9.72
CA PRO A 20 -5.57 2.09 8.39
C PRO A 20 -5.82 0.58 8.52
N LEU A 21 -6.94 0.10 8.04
CA LEU A 21 -7.41 -1.28 8.27
C LEU A 21 -6.45 -2.37 7.79
N ALA A 22 -5.52 -2.03 6.90
CA ALA A 22 -4.42 -2.91 6.48
C ALA A 22 -3.51 -3.36 7.63
N ALA A 23 -3.35 -2.55 8.69
CA ALA A 23 -2.43 -2.85 9.79
C ALA A 23 -2.90 -3.97 10.74
N TYR A 24 -4.21 -4.17 10.88
CA TYR A 24 -4.76 -5.12 11.86
C TYR A 24 -4.70 -6.59 11.42
N ARG A 25 -4.40 -6.90 10.15
CA ARG A 25 -4.58 -8.26 9.60
C ARG A 25 -3.31 -9.06 9.35
N VAL A 26 -2.15 -8.45 9.38
CA VAL A 26 -0.88 -9.18 9.20
C VAL A 26 -0.64 -10.18 10.35
N THR A 27 -1.08 -9.88 11.55
CA THR A 27 -0.90 -10.74 12.73
C THR A 27 -1.70 -12.05 12.68
N ARG A 28 -2.77 -12.15 11.87
CA ARG A 28 -3.59 -13.36 11.78
C ARG A 28 -3.26 -14.25 10.57
N ALA A 29 -2.67 -13.67 9.51
CA ALA A 29 -2.29 -14.42 8.31
C ALA A 29 -1.05 -15.30 8.52
N VAL A 30 -0.17 -14.95 9.46
CA VAL A 30 1.02 -15.77 9.82
C VAL A 30 0.62 -17.10 10.43
N LEU A 31 -0.58 -17.20 11.03
CA LEU A 31 -1.08 -18.44 11.64
C LEU A 31 -1.91 -19.32 10.69
N SER A 32 -2.27 -18.83 9.50
CA SER A 32 -3.15 -19.57 8.58
C SER A 32 -2.55 -19.89 7.21
N GLY A 33 -1.27 -19.54 6.94
CA GLY A 33 -0.59 -19.94 5.70
C GLY A 33 -1.16 -19.32 4.42
N ALA A 34 -1.96 -18.24 4.52
CA ALA A 34 -2.50 -17.53 3.37
C ALA A 34 -1.66 -16.27 3.09
N GLU A 35 -1.01 -16.23 1.95
CA GLU A 35 -0.27 -15.07 1.47
C GLU A 35 -1.17 -13.84 1.34
N PRO A 36 -0.75 -12.65 1.82
CA PRO A 36 -1.31 -11.41 1.33
C PRO A 36 -0.74 -11.20 -0.08
N ALA A 37 -1.56 -11.31 -1.09
CA ALA A 37 -1.19 -10.99 -2.46
C ALA A 37 -0.86 -9.50 -2.55
N SER A 38 0.41 -9.17 -2.42
CA SER A 38 0.95 -7.96 -3.01
C SER A 38 0.88 -8.18 -4.52
N SER A 39 0.18 -7.33 -5.24
CA SER A 39 0.16 -7.33 -6.70
C SER A 39 1.60 -7.21 -7.21
N ALA A 40 2.28 -8.34 -7.36
CA ALA A 40 3.56 -8.40 -8.05
C ALA A 40 3.25 -8.28 -9.53
N VAL A 41 3.32 -7.07 -10.06
CA VAL A 41 3.45 -6.86 -11.51
C VAL A 41 4.77 -7.50 -11.92
N SER A 42 4.69 -8.69 -12.49
CA SER A 42 5.80 -9.28 -13.25
C SER A 42 5.91 -8.43 -14.50
N SER A 43 6.95 -7.61 -14.58
CA SER A 43 7.25 -6.80 -15.76
C SER A 43 7.48 -7.71 -16.98
N PRO A 44 6.69 -7.61 -18.05
CA PRO A 44 7.13 -8.10 -19.36
C PRO A 44 8.07 -7.05 -19.96
N ALA A 45 9.16 -7.52 -20.55
CA ALA A 45 10.09 -6.70 -21.32
C ALA A 45 9.34 -5.92 -22.40
N ALA A 46 9.50 -4.61 -22.39
CA ALA A 46 8.86 -3.70 -23.31
C ALA A 46 9.35 -3.92 -24.76
N SER A 47 8.41 -4.29 -25.63
CA SER A 47 8.50 -4.04 -27.06
C SER A 47 7.59 -2.86 -27.36
N ALA A 48 8.18 -1.72 -27.67
CA ALA A 48 7.47 -0.49 -27.95
C ALA A 48 6.80 -0.54 -29.33
N GLN A 49 5.47 -0.44 -29.36
CA GLN A 49 4.71 0.04 -30.51
C GLN A 49 3.92 1.29 -30.10
N PRO A 50 3.81 2.31 -30.98
CA PRO A 50 3.12 3.53 -30.64
C PRO A 50 1.61 3.33 -30.52
N PRO A 51 0.94 3.94 -29.55
CA PRO A 51 -0.49 3.77 -29.33
C PRO A 51 -1.32 4.49 -30.39
N SER A 52 -2.31 3.79 -30.92
CA SER A 52 -3.40 4.36 -31.71
C SER A 52 -4.39 5.07 -30.78
N ALA A 53 -4.88 6.22 -31.24
CA ALA A 53 -6.05 6.99 -30.84
C ALA A 53 -6.63 6.80 -29.42
N VAL A 54 -6.64 7.89 -28.66
CA VAL A 54 -7.38 8.09 -27.39
C VAL A 54 -8.87 7.76 -27.59
N PRO A 55 -9.45 6.83 -26.82
CA PRO A 55 -10.89 6.63 -26.78
C PRO A 55 -11.57 7.79 -26.05
N SER A 56 -12.76 8.19 -26.51
CA SER A 56 -13.59 9.21 -25.90
C SER A 56 -14.03 8.81 -24.49
N ALA A 57 -14.10 9.79 -23.59
CA ALA A 57 -14.28 9.67 -22.14
C ALA A 57 -15.66 9.14 -21.65
N ASP A 58 -16.54 8.66 -22.50
CA ASP A 58 -17.89 8.22 -22.14
C ASP A 58 -17.97 6.71 -21.91
N ALA A 59 -18.29 6.34 -20.66
CA ALA A 59 -18.64 5.01 -20.17
C ALA A 59 -17.49 3.99 -20.12
N GLU A 60 -16.36 4.35 -19.46
CA GLU A 60 -15.30 3.38 -19.22
C GLU A 60 -15.69 2.42 -18.09
N THR A 61 -15.79 1.12 -18.42
CA THR A 61 -16.03 0.05 -17.45
C THR A 61 -14.71 -0.50 -16.95
N PHE A 62 -14.55 -0.56 -15.63
CA PHE A 62 -13.37 -1.09 -14.95
C PHE A 62 -13.58 -2.56 -14.61
N LEU A 63 -12.70 -3.43 -15.11
CA LEU A 63 -12.77 -4.87 -14.89
C LEU A 63 -11.87 -5.26 -13.71
N VAL A 64 -12.50 -5.65 -12.61
CA VAL A 64 -11.84 -5.94 -11.32
C VAL A 64 -12.12 -7.39 -10.93
N GLU A 65 -11.07 -8.22 -10.79
CA GLU A 65 -11.21 -9.58 -10.28
C GLU A 65 -11.32 -9.57 -8.75
N ASP A 66 -12.43 -10.09 -8.23
CA ASP A 66 -12.56 -10.41 -6.81
C ASP A 66 -11.73 -11.66 -6.50
N GLN A 67 -10.64 -11.49 -5.76
CA GLN A 67 -9.70 -12.57 -5.42
C GLN A 67 -10.31 -13.65 -4.52
N ALA A 68 -11.38 -13.36 -3.80
CA ALA A 68 -12.02 -14.33 -2.94
C ALA A 68 -12.95 -15.29 -3.72
N THR A 69 -13.59 -14.79 -4.79
CA THR A 69 -14.58 -15.53 -5.58
C THR A 69 -14.09 -15.89 -6.98
N GLY A 70 -13.07 -15.20 -7.50
CA GLY A 70 -12.61 -15.29 -8.88
C GLY A 70 -13.57 -14.64 -9.88
N GLN A 71 -14.60 -13.94 -9.43
CA GLN A 71 -15.55 -13.23 -10.30
C GLN A 71 -14.96 -11.92 -10.78
N VAL A 72 -15.25 -11.57 -12.04
CA VAL A 72 -14.92 -10.27 -12.59
C VAL A 72 -16.09 -9.32 -12.32
N LEU A 73 -15.81 -8.24 -11.63
CA LEU A 73 -16.74 -7.15 -11.38
C LEU A 73 -16.59 -6.11 -12.50
N GLU A 74 -17.70 -5.70 -13.05
CA GLU A 74 -17.78 -4.60 -14.02
C GLU A 74 -18.28 -3.36 -13.26
N LEU A 75 -17.35 -2.41 -13.03
CA LEU A 75 -17.64 -1.19 -12.26
C LEU A 75 -17.54 0.03 -13.16
N SER A 76 -18.43 0.98 -12.98
CA SER A 76 -18.24 2.31 -13.56
C SER A 76 -16.97 2.95 -13.00
N ARG A 77 -16.43 3.94 -13.71
CA ARG A 77 -15.25 4.70 -13.25
C ARG A 77 -15.44 5.26 -11.85
N GLN A 78 -16.61 5.87 -11.59
CA GLN A 78 -16.95 6.43 -10.28
C GLN A 78 -16.99 5.35 -9.19
N GLU A 79 -17.66 4.22 -9.42
CA GLU A 79 -17.74 3.13 -8.44
C GLU A 79 -16.35 2.57 -8.10
N TYR A 80 -15.50 2.40 -9.12
CA TYR A 80 -14.14 1.93 -8.90
C TYR A 80 -13.32 2.93 -8.10
N VAL A 81 -13.26 4.20 -8.52
CA VAL A 81 -12.43 5.21 -7.86
C VAL A 81 -12.89 5.45 -6.42
N LEU A 82 -14.21 5.56 -6.20
CA LEU A 82 -14.78 5.70 -4.85
C LEU A 82 -14.41 4.50 -3.97
N GLY A 83 -14.62 3.29 -4.48
CA GLY A 83 -14.30 2.05 -3.77
C GLY A 83 -12.80 1.90 -3.48
N ALA A 84 -11.94 2.33 -4.41
CA ALA A 84 -10.49 2.33 -4.24
C ALA A 84 -10.06 3.32 -3.14
N VAL A 85 -10.52 4.56 -3.17
CA VAL A 85 -10.22 5.54 -2.11
C VAL A 85 -10.71 5.07 -0.75
N ALA A 86 -11.93 4.54 -0.68
CA ALA A 86 -12.52 4.05 0.56
C ALA A 86 -11.79 2.85 1.16
N SER A 87 -11.09 2.05 0.34
CA SER A 87 -10.25 0.94 0.82
C SER A 87 -8.93 1.39 1.42
N GLU A 88 -8.44 2.56 0.99
CA GLU A 88 -7.08 3.02 1.23
C GLU A 88 -6.98 4.13 2.28
N MET A 89 -7.95 5.05 2.29
CA MET A 89 -7.93 6.21 3.19
C MET A 89 -9.21 6.33 4.02
N PRO A 90 -9.11 6.73 5.31
CA PRO A 90 -10.28 7.10 6.09
C PRO A 90 -11.03 8.28 5.45
N VAL A 91 -12.33 8.16 5.29
CA VAL A 91 -13.17 9.22 4.70
C VAL A 91 -13.14 10.54 5.49
N SER A 92 -12.68 10.51 6.75
CA SER A 92 -12.49 11.70 7.61
C SER A 92 -11.22 12.49 7.31
N TRP A 93 -10.35 12.02 6.42
CA TRP A 93 -9.13 12.74 6.07
C TRP A 93 -9.45 14.01 5.25
N PRO A 94 -8.50 14.95 5.11
CA PRO A 94 -8.69 16.18 4.36
C PRO A 94 -9.13 15.94 2.92
N ASP A 95 -9.99 16.81 2.39
CA ASP A 95 -10.55 16.70 1.04
C ASP A 95 -9.47 16.59 -0.02
N GLU A 96 -8.43 17.44 0.05
CA GLU A 96 -7.32 17.43 -0.90
C GLU A 96 -6.51 16.12 -0.87
N ALA A 97 -6.45 15.45 0.29
CA ALA A 97 -5.82 14.14 0.38
C ALA A 97 -6.65 13.06 -0.31
N LEU A 98 -7.97 13.08 -0.14
CA LEU A 98 -8.89 12.14 -0.77
C LEU A 98 -8.95 12.34 -2.29
N LYS A 99 -8.91 13.60 -2.76
CA LYS A 99 -8.82 13.93 -4.20
C LYS A 99 -7.51 13.45 -4.82
N ALA A 100 -6.37 13.68 -4.15
CA ALA A 100 -5.07 13.18 -4.62
C ALA A 100 -5.05 11.65 -4.75
N GLN A 101 -5.61 10.95 -3.76
CA GLN A 101 -5.76 9.49 -3.81
C GLN A 101 -6.70 9.05 -4.93
N ALA A 102 -7.79 9.77 -5.19
CA ALA A 102 -8.73 9.46 -6.27
C ALA A 102 -8.06 9.54 -7.64
N VAL A 103 -7.36 10.65 -7.92
CA VAL A 103 -6.60 10.81 -9.18
C VAL A 103 -5.50 9.76 -9.31
N ALA A 104 -4.78 9.46 -8.23
CA ALA A 104 -3.74 8.43 -8.25
C ALA A 104 -4.33 7.04 -8.54
N ALA A 105 -5.43 6.66 -7.87
CA ALA A 105 -6.10 5.39 -8.09
C ALA A 105 -6.66 5.25 -9.52
N HIS A 106 -7.27 6.31 -10.05
CA HIS A 106 -7.75 6.37 -11.43
C HIS A 106 -6.59 6.19 -12.43
N SER A 107 -5.54 6.99 -12.30
CA SER A 107 -4.37 6.93 -13.17
C SER A 107 -3.69 5.55 -13.14
N TYR A 108 -3.52 4.97 -11.95
CA TYR A 108 -2.97 3.63 -11.79
C TYR A 108 -3.85 2.56 -12.45
N ALA A 109 -5.17 2.69 -12.34
CA ALA A 109 -6.09 1.76 -12.98
C ALA A 109 -5.99 1.82 -14.51
N LEU A 110 -5.90 3.01 -15.11
CA LEU A 110 -5.69 3.16 -16.55
C LEU A 110 -4.34 2.60 -16.98
N TYR A 111 -3.29 2.83 -16.20
CA TYR A 111 -1.99 2.19 -16.43
C TYR A 111 -2.11 0.65 -16.42
N CYS A 112 -2.81 0.08 -15.43
CA CYS A 112 -3.02 -1.36 -15.36
C CYS A 112 -3.78 -1.90 -16.56
N ARG A 113 -4.81 -1.21 -17.03
CA ARG A 113 -5.56 -1.59 -18.24
C ARG A 113 -4.63 -1.77 -19.45
N ASP A 114 -3.64 -0.88 -19.59
CA ASP A 114 -2.75 -0.88 -20.75
C ASP A 114 -1.56 -1.86 -20.60
N HIS A 115 -1.28 -2.34 -19.37
CA HIS A 115 -0.08 -3.15 -19.08
C HIS A 115 -0.37 -4.50 -18.40
N THR A 116 -1.61 -4.78 -18.02
CA THR A 116 -1.96 -5.99 -17.25
C THR A 116 -3.15 -6.68 -17.88
N THR A 117 -3.05 -8.01 -18.03
CA THR A 117 -4.20 -8.85 -18.37
C THR A 117 -4.13 -10.10 -17.49
N LEU A 118 -5.12 -10.27 -16.61
CA LEU A 118 -5.26 -11.46 -15.81
C LEU A 118 -5.91 -12.59 -16.60
N GLN A 119 -5.82 -13.82 -16.12
CA GLN A 119 -6.46 -14.98 -16.78
C GLN A 119 -7.98 -14.85 -16.88
N SER A 120 -8.59 -14.11 -15.92
CA SER A 120 -10.02 -13.77 -15.92
C SER A 120 -10.42 -12.74 -16.98
N GLY A 121 -9.46 -12.06 -17.63
CA GLY A 121 -9.68 -10.93 -18.52
C GLY A 121 -9.75 -9.58 -17.76
N ALA A 122 -9.76 -9.58 -16.43
CA ALA A 122 -9.64 -8.35 -15.63
C ALA A 122 -8.22 -7.79 -15.70
N TRP A 123 -8.07 -6.54 -15.36
CA TRP A 123 -6.78 -5.83 -15.29
C TRP A 123 -6.50 -5.21 -13.92
N LEU A 124 -7.46 -5.34 -13.02
CA LEU A 124 -7.36 -4.96 -11.62
C LEU A 124 -7.80 -6.13 -10.74
N THR A 125 -7.34 -6.12 -9.49
CA THR A 125 -7.77 -7.06 -8.47
C THR A 125 -8.29 -6.34 -7.24
N ALA A 126 -9.28 -6.94 -6.57
CA ALA A 126 -9.76 -6.52 -5.27
C ALA A 126 -9.97 -7.73 -4.36
N ASP A 127 -9.84 -7.53 -3.07
CA ASP A 127 -10.27 -8.48 -2.05
C ASP A 127 -11.26 -7.79 -1.11
N PRO A 128 -12.58 -7.77 -1.46
CA PRO A 128 -13.59 -7.10 -0.65
C PRO A 128 -13.68 -7.65 0.77
N ALA A 129 -13.39 -8.94 0.97
CA ALA A 129 -13.39 -9.57 2.30
C ALA A 129 -12.26 -9.03 3.18
N ARG A 130 -11.12 -8.71 2.58
CA ARG A 130 -9.97 -8.06 3.24
C ARG A 130 -9.99 -6.55 3.12
N ARG A 131 -10.97 -5.99 2.43
CA ARG A 131 -11.10 -4.55 2.14
C ARG A 131 -9.86 -3.98 1.46
N GLN A 132 -9.41 -4.65 0.40
CA GLN A 132 -8.24 -4.26 -0.37
C GLN A 132 -8.62 -4.00 -1.83
N GLY A 133 -7.95 -3.04 -2.44
CA GLY A 133 -8.06 -2.68 -3.85
C GLY A 133 -9.29 -1.83 -4.16
N CYS A 134 -10.49 -2.38 -4.06
CA CYS A 134 -11.74 -1.66 -4.30
C CYS A 134 -12.85 -2.22 -3.41
N LEU A 135 -13.65 -1.35 -2.80
CA LEU A 135 -14.82 -1.73 -2.00
C LEU A 135 -16.10 -1.46 -2.78
N THR A 136 -16.88 -2.50 -3.02
CA THR A 136 -18.21 -2.36 -3.63
C THR A 136 -19.22 -1.74 -2.66
N GLU A 137 -20.32 -1.21 -3.19
CA GLU A 137 -21.35 -0.58 -2.37
C GLU A 137 -21.86 -1.47 -1.21
N PRO A 138 -22.17 -2.77 -1.41
CA PRO A 138 -22.58 -3.63 -0.29
C PRO A 138 -21.53 -3.74 0.81
N VAL A 139 -20.23 -3.76 0.44
CA VAL A 139 -19.13 -3.78 1.41
C VAL A 139 -19.01 -2.46 2.15
N LEU A 140 -19.18 -1.33 1.45
CA LEU A 140 -19.16 0.00 2.04
C LEU A 140 -20.33 0.20 3.02
N ARG A 141 -21.54 -0.26 2.68
CA ARG A 141 -22.70 -0.24 3.59
C ARG A 141 -22.41 -1.01 4.88
N SER A 142 -21.84 -2.21 4.76
CA SER A 142 -21.44 -3.00 5.93
C SER A 142 -20.32 -2.35 6.72
N TYR A 143 -19.36 -1.72 6.04
CA TYR A 143 -18.17 -1.12 6.65
C TYR A 143 -18.50 0.15 7.44
N TRP A 144 -19.27 1.06 6.86
CA TRP A 144 -19.62 2.33 7.47
C TRP A 144 -20.88 2.27 8.33
N GLY A 145 -21.72 1.22 8.18
CA GLY A 145 -22.93 1.03 8.98
C GLY A 145 -23.84 2.23 8.93
N THR A 146 -24.18 2.79 10.09
CA THR A 146 -25.07 3.98 10.18
C THR A 146 -24.48 5.26 9.59
N ALA A 147 -23.17 5.33 9.41
CA ALA A 147 -22.49 6.48 8.79
C ALA A 147 -22.43 6.37 7.24
N TYR A 148 -22.99 5.29 6.65
CA TYR A 148 -22.84 5.02 5.22
C TYR A 148 -23.30 6.19 4.36
N GLU A 149 -24.53 6.67 4.53
CA GLU A 149 -25.10 7.70 3.67
C GLU A 149 -24.28 9.01 3.70
N GLN A 150 -23.82 9.40 4.88
CA GLN A 150 -22.99 10.60 5.04
C GLN A 150 -21.61 10.43 4.40
N ASN A 151 -20.96 9.30 4.67
CA ASN A 151 -19.61 9.02 4.18
C ASN A 151 -19.62 8.84 2.65
N TYR A 152 -20.62 8.14 2.13
CA TYR A 152 -20.78 7.93 0.69
C TYR A 152 -21.01 9.24 -0.05
N ALA A 153 -21.95 10.06 0.44
CA ALA A 153 -22.25 11.35 -0.18
C ALA A 153 -21.03 12.29 -0.20
N ARG A 154 -20.28 12.34 0.94
CA ARG A 154 -19.05 13.14 1.01
C ARG A 154 -17.99 12.65 0.03
N LEU A 155 -17.68 11.35 0.04
CA LEU A 155 -16.63 10.81 -0.81
C LEU A 155 -17.00 10.86 -2.29
N SER A 156 -18.28 10.60 -2.64
CA SER A 156 -18.78 10.71 -4.00
C SER A 156 -18.60 12.14 -4.55
N ALA A 157 -18.99 13.16 -3.77
CA ALA A 157 -18.82 14.54 -4.20
C ALA A 157 -17.34 14.91 -4.48
N LEU A 158 -16.42 14.44 -3.64
CA LEU A 158 -14.97 14.70 -3.82
C LEU A 158 -14.41 13.95 -5.04
N VAL A 159 -14.86 12.72 -5.26
CA VAL A 159 -14.46 11.92 -6.43
C VAL A 159 -14.99 12.57 -7.71
N ASP A 160 -16.24 13.03 -7.72
CA ASP A 160 -16.87 13.67 -8.89
C ASP A 160 -16.11 14.95 -9.32
N GLU A 161 -15.53 15.70 -8.37
CA GLU A 161 -14.74 16.90 -8.67
C GLU A 161 -13.46 16.61 -9.49
N VAL A 162 -12.91 15.40 -9.39
CA VAL A 162 -11.63 15.01 -10.01
C VAL A 162 -11.73 13.76 -10.89
N LEU A 163 -12.96 13.31 -11.17
CA LEU A 163 -13.20 12.03 -11.85
C LEU A 163 -12.62 11.99 -13.26
N ASP A 164 -12.58 13.12 -13.96
CA ASP A 164 -12.04 13.22 -15.31
C ASP A 164 -10.52 13.41 -15.33
N GLU A 165 -9.91 13.67 -14.18
CA GLU A 165 -8.47 13.94 -14.10
C GLU A 165 -7.63 12.66 -14.06
N THR A 166 -6.53 12.69 -14.80
CA THR A 166 -5.57 11.59 -14.93
C THR A 166 -4.15 12.15 -14.97
N LEU A 167 -3.22 11.46 -14.32
CA LEU A 167 -1.79 11.75 -14.44
C LEU A 167 -1.22 11.07 -15.69
N TYR A 168 -0.58 11.84 -16.54
CA TYR A 168 0.09 11.37 -17.75
C TYR A 168 1.60 11.58 -17.65
N TYR A 169 2.35 10.63 -18.21
CA TYR A 169 3.76 10.78 -18.51
C TYR A 169 3.98 10.39 -19.98
N GLU A 170 4.59 11.29 -20.79
CA GLU A 170 4.81 11.08 -22.24
C GLU A 170 3.54 10.62 -22.98
N ASN A 171 2.39 11.23 -22.68
CA ASN A 171 1.07 10.95 -23.27
C ASN A 171 0.48 9.55 -22.93
N ALA A 172 1.02 8.85 -21.95
CA ALA A 172 0.43 7.60 -21.43
C ALA A 172 0.02 7.77 -19.95
N PRO A 173 -1.04 7.08 -19.50
CA PRO A 173 -1.40 7.07 -18.09
C PRO A 173 -0.22 6.65 -17.21
N ALA A 174 0.06 7.40 -16.14
CA ALA A 174 1.17 7.14 -15.26
C ALA A 174 0.87 5.96 -14.31
N CYS A 175 1.89 5.16 -14.03
CA CYS A 175 1.86 4.18 -12.93
C CYS A 175 1.83 4.91 -11.57
N ALA A 176 0.70 5.51 -11.24
CA ALA A 176 0.54 6.34 -10.04
C ALA A 176 0.36 5.46 -8.78
N SER A 177 1.39 4.67 -8.45
CA SER A 177 1.39 3.79 -7.28
C SER A 177 1.41 4.56 -5.96
N TYR A 178 0.82 3.99 -4.93
CA TYR A 178 0.72 4.61 -3.60
C TYR A 178 0.90 3.57 -2.49
N PHE A 179 1.21 4.05 -1.29
CA PHE A 179 1.45 3.21 -0.11
C PHE A 179 1.19 4.01 1.17
N ALA A 180 1.14 3.33 2.32
CA ALA A 180 0.65 3.95 3.56
C ALA A 180 1.61 4.99 4.15
N ILE A 181 2.87 4.62 4.47
CA ILE A 181 3.81 5.47 5.22
C ILE A 181 5.24 5.21 4.71
N SER A 182 5.99 6.25 4.33
CA SER A 182 7.41 6.15 3.98
C SER A 182 8.31 6.09 5.23
N ASN A 183 9.62 5.87 5.04
CA ASN A 183 10.60 6.02 6.11
C ASN A 183 11.02 7.48 6.35
N GLY A 184 10.37 8.42 5.66
CA GLY A 184 10.70 9.86 5.59
C GLY A 184 11.17 10.29 4.20
N GLN A 185 11.34 9.32 3.28
CA GLN A 185 11.55 9.51 1.85
C GLN A 185 10.84 8.41 1.07
N THR A 186 10.36 8.69 -0.14
CA THR A 186 9.86 7.62 -1.01
C THR A 186 11.03 6.86 -1.63
N GLU A 187 10.76 5.66 -2.15
CA GLU A 187 11.75 4.84 -2.83
C GLU A 187 11.61 4.93 -4.35
N ALA A 188 12.70 4.80 -5.07
CA ALA A 188 12.68 4.75 -6.51
C ALA A 188 12.21 3.38 -7.02
N SER A 189 11.44 3.39 -8.12
CA SER A 189 10.77 2.18 -8.68
C SER A 189 11.74 1.05 -9.02
N GLU A 190 12.92 1.37 -9.54
CA GLU A 190 13.93 0.38 -9.91
C GLU A 190 14.47 -0.43 -8.72
N ASN A 191 14.47 0.14 -7.52
CA ASN A 191 14.91 -0.57 -6.31
C ASN A 191 13.87 -1.58 -5.80
N VAL A 192 12.61 -1.42 -6.17
CA VAL A 192 11.51 -2.29 -5.72
C VAL A 192 11.06 -3.25 -6.81
N TRP A 193 10.95 -2.77 -8.06
CA TRP A 193 10.39 -3.52 -9.19
C TRP A 193 11.42 -3.85 -10.28
N GLY A 194 12.65 -3.31 -10.19
CA GLY A 194 13.72 -3.58 -11.14
C GLY A 194 13.67 -2.74 -12.43
N SER A 195 12.63 -1.91 -12.59
CA SER A 195 12.46 -1.00 -13.74
C SER A 195 12.33 0.43 -13.28
N ALA A 196 13.11 1.33 -13.86
CA ALA A 196 13.05 2.76 -13.58
C ALA A 196 11.89 3.40 -14.31
N LEU A 197 11.01 4.07 -13.57
CA LEU A 197 10.00 4.98 -14.09
C LEU A 197 10.43 6.41 -13.71
N PRO A 198 10.66 7.32 -14.67
CA PRO A 198 11.31 8.62 -14.41
C PRO A 198 10.60 9.53 -13.41
N TYR A 199 9.31 9.29 -13.20
CA TYR A 199 8.46 10.03 -12.25
C TYR A 199 8.24 9.28 -10.92
N LEU A 200 8.74 8.05 -10.76
CA LEU A 200 8.71 7.26 -9.52
C LEU A 200 10.12 7.21 -8.91
N ILE A 201 10.59 8.37 -8.52
CA ILE A 201 11.89 8.60 -7.87
C ILE A 201 11.73 8.83 -6.38
N SER A 202 12.85 8.86 -5.65
CA SER A 202 12.83 9.23 -4.24
C SER A 202 12.55 10.73 -4.08
N VAL A 203 11.50 11.06 -3.32
CA VAL A 203 11.15 12.42 -2.91
C VAL A 203 11.02 12.52 -1.39
N ASP A 204 11.14 13.74 -0.84
CA ASP A 204 10.96 13.97 0.59
C ASP A 204 9.52 13.63 1.03
N SER A 205 9.40 12.92 2.12
CA SER A 205 8.15 12.64 2.81
C SER A 205 8.40 12.61 4.32
N SER A 206 9.21 13.56 4.79
CA SER A 206 9.69 13.63 6.18
C SER A 206 8.57 13.78 7.20
N THR A 207 7.41 14.30 6.79
CA THR A 207 6.19 14.37 7.60
C THR A 207 5.68 13.00 8.03
N ASP A 208 5.97 11.93 7.28
CA ASP A 208 5.59 10.56 7.61
C ASP A 208 6.16 10.08 8.95
N ARG A 209 7.27 10.67 9.40
CA ARG A 209 7.89 10.34 10.70
C ARG A 209 7.01 10.66 11.89
N SER A 210 5.99 11.51 11.71
CA SER A 210 4.98 11.82 12.73
C SER A 210 3.75 10.90 12.67
N ALA A 211 3.73 9.94 11.73
CA ALA A 211 2.61 9.03 11.56
C ALA A 211 2.46 8.11 12.77
N ASP A 212 1.22 7.85 13.17
CA ASP A 212 0.93 6.80 14.14
C ASP A 212 1.48 5.46 13.61
N ASN A 213 2.20 4.75 14.47
CA ASN A 213 2.86 3.49 14.11
C ASN A 213 3.89 3.61 12.96
N TYR A 214 4.54 4.77 12.82
CA TYR A 214 5.69 4.96 11.91
C TYR A 214 6.77 3.92 12.15
N GLU A 215 7.10 3.64 13.43
CA GLU A 215 7.99 2.57 13.82
C GLU A 215 7.18 1.39 14.40
N TYR A 216 7.49 0.18 13.95
CA TYR A 216 6.81 -1.02 14.40
C TYR A 216 7.79 -2.18 14.56
N THR A 217 7.76 -2.83 15.72
CA THR A 217 8.60 -4.00 16.00
C THR A 217 7.75 -5.26 16.03
N VAL A 218 8.18 -6.27 15.31
CA VAL A 218 7.65 -7.64 15.38
C VAL A 218 8.74 -8.59 15.83
N THR A 219 8.37 -9.55 16.67
CA THR A 219 9.30 -10.54 17.21
C THR A 219 8.90 -11.94 16.74
N PHE A 220 9.88 -12.71 16.27
CA PHE A 220 9.76 -14.10 15.84
C PHE A 220 10.70 -14.96 16.63
N SER A 221 10.33 -16.20 16.95
CA SER A 221 11.28 -17.19 17.45
C SER A 221 12.30 -17.56 16.35
N ALA A 222 13.45 -18.12 16.75
CA ALA A 222 14.45 -18.59 15.78
C ALA A 222 13.86 -19.64 14.81
N GLU A 223 12.98 -20.51 15.30
CA GLU A 223 12.30 -21.54 14.48
C GLU A 223 11.37 -20.91 13.43
N GLN A 224 10.63 -19.84 13.79
CA GLN A 224 9.77 -19.13 12.84
C GLN A 224 10.56 -18.47 11.74
N VAL A 225 11.68 -17.83 12.09
CA VAL A 225 12.59 -17.24 11.11
C VAL A 225 13.22 -18.33 10.24
N GLN A 226 13.70 -19.44 10.83
CA GLN A 226 14.24 -20.58 10.08
C GLN A 226 13.22 -21.09 9.05
N GLN A 227 11.96 -21.25 9.44
CA GLN A 227 10.91 -21.70 8.53
C GLN A 227 10.69 -20.73 7.36
N ALA A 228 10.67 -19.42 7.63
CA ALA A 228 10.58 -18.39 6.59
C ALA A 228 11.77 -18.42 5.63
N LEU A 229 12.98 -18.58 6.16
CA LEU A 229 14.22 -18.68 5.38
C LEU A 229 14.28 -19.98 4.55
N ALA A 230 13.78 -21.10 5.09
CA ALA A 230 13.66 -22.35 4.35
C ALA A 230 12.77 -22.22 3.12
N GLY A 231 11.68 -21.43 3.21
CA GLY A 231 10.85 -21.05 2.07
C GLY A 231 11.59 -20.28 0.95
N LEU A 232 12.73 -19.68 1.28
CA LEU A 232 13.63 -19.02 0.33
C LEU A 232 14.80 -19.92 -0.12
N GLY A 233 14.82 -21.20 0.29
CA GLY A 233 15.93 -22.12 0.03
C GLY A 233 17.17 -21.85 0.87
N ILE A 234 17.07 -21.09 1.96
CA ILE A 234 18.20 -20.76 2.85
C ILE A 234 18.16 -21.69 4.07
N SER A 235 19.26 -22.42 4.27
CA SER A 235 19.45 -23.26 5.45
C SER A 235 20.01 -22.42 6.59
N ALA A 236 19.35 -22.45 7.74
CA ALA A 236 19.71 -21.74 8.95
C ALA A 236 19.89 -22.73 10.11
N ASP A 237 21.02 -22.63 10.83
CA ASP A 237 21.35 -23.54 11.94
C ASP A 237 20.85 -22.97 13.27
N LEU A 238 19.91 -23.65 13.90
CA LEU A 238 19.38 -23.26 15.22
C LEU A 238 20.42 -23.30 16.36
N ALA A 239 21.58 -23.94 16.15
CA ALA A 239 22.66 -23.93 17.15
C ALA A 239 23.41 -22.58 17.21
N ALA A 240 23.31 -21.74 16.15
CA ALA A 240 24.01 -20.46 16.08
C ALA A 240 23.18 -19.35 15.41
N PRO A 241 21.98 -19.04 15.92
CA PRO A 241 21.05 -18.10 15.28
C PRO A 241 21.54 -16.65 15.30
N GLU A 242 22.39 -16.26 16.26
CA GLU A 242 22.98 -14.92 16.38
C GLU A 242 23.79 -14.51 15.14
N GLY A 243 24.27 -15.46 14.36
CA GLY A 243 25.06 -15.24 13.15
C GLY A 243 24.23 -15.20 11.85
N TRP A 244 22.91 -15.34 11.90
CA TRP A 244 22.09 -15.44 10.67
C TRP A 244 22.03 -14.16 9.87
N PHE A 245 21.98 -13.00 10.54
CA PHE A 245 21.86 -11.71 9.86
C PHE A 245 23.18 -10.94 9.96
N GLY A 246 23.74 -10.61 8.81
CA GLY A 246 24.95 -9.81 8.65
C GLY A 246 24.65 -8.40 8.13
N PRO A 247 25.69 -7.74 7.56
CA PRO A 247 25.55 -6.38 7.05
C PRO A 247 24.47 -6.24 5.98
N ALA A 248 23.78 -5.08 5.99
CA ALA A 248 22.83 -4.66 4.97
C ALA A 248 23.42 -3.54 4.12
N ALA A 249 23.16 -3.59 2.82
CA ALA A 249 23.35 -2.47 1.90
C ALA A 249 22.01 -1.73 1.76
N LEU A 250 22.04 -0.40 1.87
CA LEU A 250 20.86 0.45 1.77
C LEU A 250 20.80 1.13 0.41
N THR A 251 19.58 1.50 -0.02
CA THR A 251 19.34 2.42 -1.12
C THR A 251 19.67 3.86 -0.70
N SER A 252 19.71 4.79 -1.63
CA SER A 252 19.87 6.22 -1.33
C SER A 252 18.75 6.79 -0.46
N ALA A 253 17.57 6.18 -0.53
CA ALA A 253 16.41 6.53 0.30
C ALA A 253 16.39 5.83 1.67
N GLY A 254 17.42 5.04 2.01
CA GLY A 254 17.57 4.40 3.32
C GLY A 254 16.76 3.12 3.52
N TYR A 255 16.26 2.52 2.46
CA TYR A 255 15.63 1.20 2.51
C TYR A 255 16.68 0.09 2.32
N THR A 256 16.45 -1.09 2.87
CA THR A 256 17.32 -2.24 2.70
C THR A 256 17.26 -2.74 1.24
N LYS A 257 18.33 -2.52 0.49
CA LYS A 257 18.48 -3.06 -0.85
C LYS A 257 18.78 -4.55 -0.79
N THR A 258 19.81 -4.92 -0.03
CA THR A 258 20.17 -6.30 0.24
C THR A 258 20.65 -6.44 1.67
N VAL A 259 20.54 -7.63 2.23
CA VAL A 259 21.08 -8.01 3.54
C VAL A 259 21.71 -9.40 3.46
N THR A 260 22.80 -9.61 4.15
CA THR A 260 23.42 -10.94 4.27
C THR A 260 22.60 -11.79 5.22
N VAL A 261 22.11 -12.95 4.77
CA VAL A 261 21.36 -13.92 5.58
C VAL A 261 22.01 -15.28 5.45
N CYS A 262 22.52 -15.85 6.54
CA CYS A 262 23.24 -17.13 6.56
C CYS A 262 24.33 -17.20 5.46
N GLY A 263 25.08 -16.12 5.26
CA GLY A 263 26.14 -16.00 4.25
C GLY A 263 25.66 -15.73 2.82
N GLN A 264 24.36 -15.65 2.55
CA GLN A 264 23.79 -15.37 1.24
C GLN A 264 23.27 -13.92 1.17
N SER A 265 23.38 -13.29 0.00
CA SER A 265 22.80 -11.96 -0.23
C SER A 265 21.32 -12.09 -0.60
N VAL A 266 20.43 -11.51 0.20
CA VAL A 266 18.98 -11.53 0.02
C VAL A 266 18.49 -10.11 -0.18
N SER A 267 17.57 -9.88 -1.13
CA SER A 267 16.96 -8.55 -1.31
C SER A 267 16.06 -8.21 -0.13
N GLY A 268 16.02 -6.91 0.24
CA GLY A 268 15.13 -6.43 1.29
C GLY A 268 13.66 -6.74 0.98
N THR A 269 13.26 -6.65 -0.29
CA THR A 269 11.90 -6.97 -0.76
C THR A 269 11.55 -8.44 -0.56
N THR A 270 12.48 -9.34 -0.89
CA THR A 270 12.29 -10.79 -0.68
C THR A 270 12.14 -11.11 0.81
N LEU A 271 13.03 -10.57 1.65
CA LEU A 271 12.97 -10.82 3.08
C LEU A 271 11.73 -10.20 3.73
N ARG A 272 11.35 -8.96 3.33
CA ARG A 272 10.11 -8.34 3.76
C ARG A 272 8.90 -9.25 3.51
N ARG A 273 8.82 -9.82 2.31
CA ARG A 273 7.71 -10.71 1.93
C ARG A 273 7.73 -12.00 2.74
N ALA A 274 8.88 -12.64 2.87
CA ALA A 274 9.02 -13.92 3.60
C ALA A 274 8.68 -13.81 5.08
N LEU A 275 8.97 -12.66 5.71
CA LEU A 275 8.71 -12.42 7.13
C LEU A 275 7.45 -11.58 7.39
N GLY A 276 6.72 -11.16 6.36
CA GLY A 276 5.54 -10.28 6.51
C GLY A 276 5.86 -8.92 7.13
N LEU A 277 7.05 -8.36 6.88
CA LEU A 277 7.45 -7.08 7.45
C LEU A 277 6.69 -5.92 6.79
N ARG A 278 6.42 -4.88 7.57
CA ARG A 278 5.69 -3.70 7.09
C ARG A 278 6.44 -2.92 6.01
N SER A 279 7.77 -2.82 6.14
CA SER A 279 8.62 -2.02 5.26
C SER A 279 9.93 -2.76 4.98
N THR A 280 10.61 -2.40 3.90
CA THR A 280 12.00 -2.79 3.65
C THR A 280 13.00 -1.90 4.41
N CYS A 281 12.56 -0.81 5.05
CA CYS A 281 13.37 -0.06 6.00
C CYS A 281 13.28 -0.73 7.37
N PHE A 282 14.16 -1.69 7.65
CA PHE A 282 14.15 -2.44 8.90
C PHE A 282 15.55 -2.61 9.51
N THR A 283 15.57 -2.83 10.81
CA THR A 283 16.73 -3.35 11.57
C THR A 283 16.34 -4.67 12.22
N VAL A 284 17.31 -5.53 12.47
CA VAL A 284 17.10 -6.83 13.14
C VAL A 284 18.04 -6.94 14.34
N GLN A 285 17.51 -7.50 15.44
CA GLN A 285 18.24 -7.84 16.64
C GLN A 285 17.88 -9.25 17.07
N TYR A 286 18.88 -10.01 17.53
CA TYR A 286 18.67 -11.32 18.14
C TYR A 286 18.92 -11.23 19.64
N GLN A 287 17.98 -11.73 20.43
CA GLN A 287 18.11 -11.80 21.87
C GLN A 287 17.26 -12.94 22.45
N SER A 288 17.86 -13.74 23.33
CA SER A 288 17.12 -14.77 24.11
C SER A 288 16.25 -15.70 23.26
N GLY A 289 16.81 -16.19 22.13
CA GLY A 289 16.10 -17.12 21.23
C GLY A 289 15.16 -16.46 20.22
N ASN A 290 15.04 -15.13 20.19
CA ASN A 290 14.11 -14.41 19.35
C ASN A 290 14.82 -13.36 18.48
N PHE A 291 14.27 -13.16 17.28
CA PHE A 291 14.61 -12.07 16.38
C PHE A 291 13.54 -10.97 16.48
N SER A 292 13.95 -9.75 16.76
CA SER A 292 13.10 -8.56 16.74
C SER A 292 13.43 -7.75 15.49
N PHE A 293 12.44 -7.57 14.61
CA PHE A 293 12.55 -6.73 13.43
C PHE A 293 11.80 -5.42 13.69
N THR A 294 12.53 -4.32 13.68
CA THR A 294 11.97 -2.97 13.80
C THR A 294 11.92 -2.34 12.42
N THR A 295 10.71 -2.07 11.91
CA THR A 295 10.48 -1.42 10.62
C THR A 295 10.11 0.05 10.80
N ARG A 296 10.52 0.90 9.84
CA ARG A 296 10.06 2.29 9.71
C ARG A 296 9.28 2.42 8.43
N GLY A 297 8.09 3.07 8.53
CA GLY A 297 7.13 3.15 7.44
C GLY A 297 6.31 1.88 7.24
N TYR A 298 5.40 1.94 6.25
CA TYR A 298 4.50 0.85 5.90
C TYR A 298 4.17 0.88 4.42
N GLY A 299 4.50 -0.17 3.69
CA GLY A 299 4.29 -0.35 2.26
C GLY A 299 5.59 -0.56 1.49
N HIS A 300 5.50 -0.46 0.16
CA HIS A 300 6.63 -0.64 -0.75
C HIS A 300 7.50 0.62 -0.89
N GLY A 301 6.99 1.78 -0.52
CA GLY A 301 7.74 3.03 -0.50
C GLY A 301 7.71 3.82 -1.81
N VAL A 302 7.15 3.33 -2.90
CA VAL A 302 7.22 3.95 -4.24
C VAL A 302 5.98 4.78 -4.56
N GLY A 303 6.16 6.01 -5.02
CA GLY A 303 5.10 6.94 -5.39
C GLY A 303 4.50 7.67 -4.19
N LEU A 304 3.17 7.82 -4.13
CA LEU A 304 2.48 8.65 -3.16
C LEU A 304 2.41 7.97 -1.77
N SER A 305 2.93 8.66 -0.75
CA SER A 305 2.68 8.29 0.65
C SER A 305 1.33 8.84 1.10
N GLN A 306 0.44 7.95 1.54
CA GLN A 306 -0.90 8.33 2.00
C GLN A 306 -0.84 9.24 3.24
N TRP A 307 0.04 8.93 4.19
CA TRP A 307 0.21 9.77 5.38
C TRP A 307 0.85 11.12 5.06
N GLY A 308 1.86 11.13 4.18
CA GLY A 308 2.47 12.36 3.69
C GLY A 308 1.48 13.23 2.92
N THR A 309 0.62 12.62 2.12
CA THR A 309 -0.50 13.29 1.43
C THR A 309 -1.45 13.96 2.43
N LYS A 310 -1.85 13.24 3.49
CA LYS A 310 -2.66 13.81 4.58
C LYS A 310 -1.95 15.04 5.20
N ALA A 311 -0.68 14.90 5.56
CA ALA A 311 0.08 15.98 6.19
C ALA A 311 0.24 17.21 5.27
N MET A 312 0.45 17.01 3.98
CA MET A 312 0.52 18.09 3.00
C MET A 312 -0.82 18.81 2.84
N ALA A 313 -1.93 18.07 2.80
CA ALA A 313 -3.27 18.64 2.74
C ALA A 313 -3.61 19.44 4.02
N GLU A 314 -3.22 18.95 5.20
CA GLU A 314 -3.34 19.69 6.47
C GLU A 314 -2.50 20.98 6.51
N GLN A 315 -1.43 21.05 5.71
CA GLN A 315 -0.62 22.25 5.50
C GLN A 315 -1.19 23.18 4.42
N GLY A 316 -2.35 22.87 3.85
CA GLY A 316 -3.03 23.69 2.83
C GLY A 316 -2.55 23.48 1.41
N LYS A 317 -1.85 22.36 1.13
CA LYS A 317 -1.49 21.99 -0.25
C LYS A 317 -2.72 21.43 -0.98
N SER A 318 -2.89 21.85 -2.24
CA SER A 318 -3.91 21.28 -3.12
C SER A 318 -3.57 19.85 -3.53
N TYR A 319 -4.57 19.06 -3.95
CA TYR A 319 -4.34 17.73 -4.52
C TYR A 319 -3.37 17.77 -5.71
N ALA A 320 -3.42 18.81 -6.53
CA ALA A 320 -2.52 18.99 -7.66
C ALA A 320 -1.06 19.21 -7.21
N ASP A 321 -0.83 20.02 -6.14
CA ASP A 321 0.51 20.20 -5.54
C ASP A 321 1.04 18.87 -4.96
N ILE A 322 0.16 18.11 -4.32
CA ILE A 322 0.49 16.79 -3.73
C ILE A 322 0.90 15.81 -4.82
N LEU A 323 0.13 15.72 -5.89
CA LEU A 323 0.42 14.83 -7.02
C LEU A 323 1.72 15.23 -7.73
N ALA A 324 1.93 16.53 -7.98
CA ALA A 324 3.17 17.02 -8.57
C ALA A 324 4.41 16.74 -7.71
N HIS A 325 4.25 16.71 -6.37
CA HIS A 325 5.32 16.36 -5.44
C HIS A 325 5.70 14.88 -5.52
N TYR A 326 4.70 13.97 -5.49
CA TYR A 326 4.96 12.52 -5.47
C TYR A 326 5.22 11.90 -6.84
N TYR A 327 4.79 12.57 -7.92
CA TYR A 327 4.97 12.12 -9.29
C TYR A 327 5.59 13.22 -10.16
N PRO A 328 6.85 13.64 -9.85
CA PRO A 328 7.48 14.76 -10.55
C PRO A 328 7.64 14.45 -12.05
N GLY A 329 7.32 15.45 -12.87
CA GLY A 329 7.40 15.35 -14.33
C GLY A 329 6.17 14.73 -15.00
N THR A 330 5.16 14.30 -14.25
CA THR A 330 3.85 13.97 -14.80
C THR A 330 3.02 15.22 -15.05
N GLN A 331 2.00 15.10 -15.89
CA GLN A 331 1.03 16.15 -16.21
C GLN A 331 -0.35 15.71 -15.77
N LEU A 332 -1.03 16.54 -15.00
CA LEU A 332 -2.44 16.34 -14.65
C LEU A 332 -3.29 16.88 -15.80
N GLN A 333 -4.18 16.03 -16.33
CA GLN A 333 -5.07 16.37 -17.45
C GLN A 333 -6.47 15.83 -17.12
N GLY A 334 -7.49 16.64 -17.43
CA GLY A 334 -8.89 16.31 -17.31
C GLY A 334 -9.71 16.94 -18.43
#